data_ea81ab43055d2b4fe546ed7b422823a7
#
_entry.id   ea81ab43055d2b4fe546ed7b422823a7
#
_cell.length_a   1.000
_cell.length_b   1.000
_cell.length_c   1.000
_cell.angle_alpha   90.00
_cell.angle_beta   90.00
_cell.angle_gamma   90.00
#
_symmetry.space_group_name_H-M   'P 1'
#
loop_
_entity.id
_entity.type
_entity.pdbx_description
1 polymer ?
#
loop_
_entity_poly.entity_id
_entity_poly.type
_entity_poly.pdbx_seq_one_letter_code
_entity_poly.pdbx_strand_id
1 'polypeptide(L)'
;GYRYRPQGDLKAKPIDEYKGRCIEGKAFQVMIDNNLCFDIALYPYELVTYGETGQVCQNWMQYRLIKQYLEVLTCDQTLVIESGHPLGLFKSKPEAPRVIITNAIMVGLYDNQQDWHTAMQMGVANYGQMTAGGWMYIGPQGIVHGTFNTLLNAGRLKLGIPQDGDLRGRLFVSSGLGGMTGAKPKAAVMR
;
A
#
# COMPACT_ATOMS: atom_id res chain seq x y z
N GLY A 1 -19.18 11.03 16.27
CA GLY A 1 -19.12 9.56 16.32
C GLY A 1 -17.78 9.10 16.87
N TYR A 2 -17.78 8.03 17.64
CA TYR A 2 -16.52 7.43 18.12
C TYR A 2 -15.77 6.82 16.94
N ARG A 3 -14.58 7.32 16.66
CA ARG A 3 -13.67 6.69 15.70
C ARG A 3 -12.91 5.58 16.42
N TYR A 4 -13.12 4.35 16.03
CA TYR A 4 -12.25 3.25 16.46
C TYR A 4 -10.85 3.47 15.88
N ARG A 5 -9.85 3.41 16.73
CA ARG A 5 -8.44 3.42 16.34
C ARG A 5 -7.72 2.31 17.12
N PRO A 6 -6.69 1.67 16.56
CA PRO A 6 -5.89 0.72 17.33
C PRO A 6 -5.16 1.46 18.46
N GLN A 7 -4.94 0.76 19.56
CA GLN A 7 -4.07 1.25 20.63
C GLN A 7 -2.62 0.86 20.32
N GLY A 8 -1.73 1.84 20.36
CA GLY A 8 -0.31 1.65 20.06
C GLY A 8 0.00 1.61 18.55
N ASP A 9 1.28 1.41 18.27
CA ASP A 9 1.81 1.39 16.92
C ASP A 9 1.45 0.08 16.21
N LEU A 10 0.98 0.20 14.98
CA LEU A 10 0.73 -0.94 14.12
C LEU A 10 2.05 -1.35 13.45
N LYS A 11 2.42 -2.62 13.54
CA LYS A 11 3.57 -3.21 12.85
C LYS A 11 3.20 -4.58 12.31
N ALA A 12 3.69 -4.88 11.12
CA ALA A 12 3.56 -6.23 10.59
C ALA A 12 4.37 -7.21 11.45
N LYS A 13 3.82 -8.41 11.60
CA LYS A 13 4.43 -9.52 12.32
C LYS A 13 4.87 -10.60 11.34
N PRO A 14 5.69 -11.57 11.77
CA PRO A 14 5.92 -12.77 11.00
C PRO A 14 4.61 -13.45 10.58
N ILE A 15 4.59 -14.01 9.37
CA ILE A 15 3.36 -14.54 8.75
C ILE A 15 2.68 -15.66 9.56
N ASP A 16 3.46 -16.43 10.28
CA ASP A 16 2.98 -17.53 11.14
C ASP A 16 2.24 -17.06 12.40
N GLU A 17 2.44 -15.81 12.80
CA GLU A 17 1.68 -15.19 13.90
C GLU A 17 0.27 -14.74 13.50
N TYR A 18 -0.03 -14.70 12.19
CA TYR A 18 -1.36 -14.34 11.71
C TYR A 18 -2.28 -15.57 11.64
N LYS A 19 -3.53 -15.35 12.04
CA LYS A 19 -4.58 -16.35 11.84
C LYS A 19 -5.02 -16.35 10.37
N GLY A 20 -5.32 -17.52 9.83
CA GLY A 20 -5.81 -17.65 8.47
C GLY A 20 -5.91 -19.09 8.03
N ARG A 21 -6.93 -19.40 7.23
CA ARG A 21 -7.18 -20.73 6.68
C ARG A 21 -6.29 -21.03 5.48
N CYS A 22 -5.85 -19.99 4.76
CA CYS A 22 -4.92 -20.12 3.63
C CYS A 22 -3.74 -19.18 3.81
N ILE A 23 -2.63 -19.49 3.14
CA ILE A 23 -1.40 -18.70 3.26
C ILE A 23 -1.58 -17.29 2.69
N GLU A 24 -2.36 -17.15 1.63
CA GLU A 24 -2.65 -15.87 0.98
C GLU A 24 -3.40 -14.93 1.94
N GLY A 25 -4.38 -15.45 2.69
CA GLY A 25 -5.10 -14.66 3.69
C GLY A 25 -4.17 -14.13 4.79
N LYS A 26 -3.19 -14.90 5.21
CA LYS A 26 -2.14 -14.45 6.14
C LYS A 26 -1.22 -13.41 5.49
N ALA A 27 -0.78 -13.68 4.26
CA ALA A 27 0.12 -12.78 3.52
C ALA A 27 -0.50 -11.41 3.28
N PHE A 28 -1.77 -11.34 2.91
CA PHE A 28 -2.48 -10.05 2.76
C PHE A 28 -2.59 -9.29 4.08
N GLN A 29 -2.78 -9.97 5.20
CA GLN A 29 -2.77 -9.31 6.51
C GLN A 29 -1.40 -8.71 6.84
N VAL A 30 -0.31 -9.44 6.55
CA VAL A 30 1.06 -8.92 6.68
C VAL A 30 1.24 -7.66 5.83
N MET A 31 0.79 -7.70 4.58
CA MET A 31 0.94 -6.57 3.66
C MET A 31 0.16 -5.34 4.12
N ILE A 32 -1.08 -5.51 4.59
CA ILE A 32 -1.89 -4.42 5.13
C ILE A 32 -1.19 -3.78 6.34
N ASP A 33 -0.77 -4.60 7.30
CA ASP A 33 -0.13 -4.11 8.52
C ASP A 33 1.23 -3.45 8.22
N ASN A 34 1.97 -3.99 7.26
CA ASN A 34 3.23 -3.38 6.80
C ASN A 34 3.00 -2.01 6.13
N ASN A 35 1.94 -1.87 5.32
CA ASN A 35 1.56 -0.58 4.74
C ASN A 35 1.21 0.46 5.81
N LEU A 36 0.61 0.02 6.90
CA LEU A 36 0.15 0.88 8.00
C LEU A 36 1.19 1.04 9.12
N CYS A 37 2.39 0.47 8.96
CA CYS A 37 3.47 0.61 9.93
C CYS A 37 3.75 2.10 10.21
N PHE A 38 3.79 2.48 11.48
CA PHE A 38 3.90 3.87 11.88
C PHE A 38 5.24 4.51 11.49
N ASP A 39 6.27 3.69 11.26
CA ASP A 39 7.57 4.15 10.76
C ASP A 39 7.55 4.43 9.24
N ILE A 40 6.51 3.99 8.52
CA ILE A 40 6.46 3.95 7.05
C ILE A 40 5.29 4.79 6.51
N ALA A 41 4.09 4.61 7.06
CA ALA A 41 2.88 5.28 6.58
C ALA A 41 2.93 6.80 6.82
N LEU A 42 2.42 7.58 5.88
CA LEU A 42 2.39 9.05 6.02
C LEU A 42 1.48 9.50 7.17
N TYR A 43 0.27 8.99 7.21
CA TYR A 43 -0.73 9.29 8.24
C TYR A 43 -1.42 8.00 8.68
N PRO A 44 -0.74 7.16 9.47
CA PRO A 44 -1.23 5.81 9.79
C PRO A 44 -2.58 5.82 10.51
N TYR A 45 -2.83 6.77 11.39
CA TYR A 45 -4.13 6.87 12.07
C TYR A 45 -5.29 7.18 11.13
N GLU A 46 -5.02 7.81 10.00
CA GLU A 46 -5.99 8.12 8.95
C GLU A 46 -5.99 7.06 7.83
N LEU A 47 -5.26 5.97 8.01
CA LEU A 47 -5.10 4.89 7.03
C LEU A 47 -4.45 5.33 5.70
N VAL A 48 -3.81 6.48 5.69
CA VAL A 48 -3.13 7.03 4.52
C VAL A 48 -1.68 6.57 4.51
N THR A 49 -1.31 5.84 3.48
CA THR A 49 0.01 5.22 3.36
C THR A 49 0.88 5.83 2.26
N TYR A 50 0.25 6.33 1.19
CA TYR A 50 0.96 6.80 0.01
C TYR A 50 0.22 7.95 -0.69
N GLY A 51 0.99 8.91 -1.25
CA GLY A 51 0.43 10.11 -1.85
C GLY A 51 -0.23 11.03 -0.80
N GLU A 52 -1.14 11.90 -1.23
CA GLU A 52 -1.84 12.80 -0.31
C GLU A 52 -2.96 12.09 0.46
N THR A 53 -3.68 11.20 -0.21
CA THR A 53 -4.89 10.58 0.30
C THR A 53 -4.99 9.09 -0.02
N GLY A 54 -3.91 8.42 -0.43
CA GLY A 54 -3.91 7.00 -0.77
C GLY A 54 -4.17 6.13 0.44
N GLN A 55 -5.40 5.64 0.58
CA GLN A 55 -5.89 4.88 1.73
C GLN A 55 -5.87 3.37 1.50
N VAL A 56 -5.55 2.63 2.55
CA VAL A 56 -5.60 1.17 2.58
C VAL A 56 -7.05 0.64 2.59
N CYS A 57 -7.92 1.32 3.32
CA CYS A 57 -9.36 1.05 3.40
C CYS A 57 -10.09 2.29 3.94
N GLN A 58 -11.42 2.25 3.99
CA GLN A 58 -12.23 3.41 4.30
C GLN A 58 -12.07 3.93 5.73
N ASN A 59 -12.01 3.04 6.71
CA ASN A 59 -11.87 3.38 8.13
C ASN A 59 -11.41 2.15 8.93
N TRP A 60 -11.11 2.34 10.22
CA TRP A 60 -10.63 1.27 11.09
C TRP A 60 -11.64 0.15 11.36
N MET A 61 -12.92 0.41 11.24
CA MET A 61 -13.94 -0.66 11.30
C MET A 61 -13.82 -1.57 10.09
N GLN A 62 -13.64 -0.99 8.90
CA GLN A 62 -13.42 -1.75 7.68
C GLN A 62 -12.09 -2.52 7.72
N TYR A 63 -11.04 -1.93 8.26
CA TYR A 63 -9.78 -2.63 8.50
C TYR A 63 -9.99 -3.91 9.32
N ARG A 64 -10.72 -3.83 10.43
CA ARG A 64 -11.03 -5.01 11.25
C ARG A 64 -11.83 -6.05 10.49
N LEU A 65 -12.84 -5.62 9.77
CA LEU A 65 -13.70 -6.52 9.00
C LEU A 65 -12.92 -7.20 7.87
N ILE A 66 -12.07 -6.47 7.17
CA ILE A 66 -11.16 -7.02 6.14
C ILE A 66 -10.26 -8.10 6.77
N LYS A 67 -9.64 -7.82 7.92
CA LYS A 67 -8.79 -8.80 8.63
C LYS A 67 -9.58 -10.05 8.99
N GLN A 68 -10.81 -9.93 9.49
CA GLN A 68 -11.67 -11.07 9.80
C GLN A 68 -12.02 -11.91 8.55
N TYR A 69 -12.32 -11.26 7.42
CA TYR A 69 -12.52 -11.96 6.16
C TYR A 69 -11.27 -12.71 5.70
N LEU A 70 -10.11 -12.09 5.83
CA LEU A 70 -8.83 -12.72 5.47
C LEU A 70 -8.48 -13.91 6.37
N GLU A 71 -8.89 -13.89 7.64
CA GLU A 71 -8.72 -15.02 8.56
C GLU A 71 -9.55 -16.25 8.15
N VAL A 72 -10.74 -16.05 7.60
CA VAL A 72 -11.66 -17.14 7.23
C VAL A 72 -11.63 -17.48 5.74
N LEU A 73 -10.93 -16.71 4.93
CA LEU A 73 -10.75 -16.91 3.50
C LEU A 73 -10.18 -18.29 3.19
N THR A 74 -10.79 -19.01 2.24
CA THR A 74 -10.33 -20.31 1.75
C THR A 74 -9.77 -20.20 0.32
N CYS A 75 -9.07 -21.23 -0.15
CA CYS A 75 -8.44 -21.23 -1.48
C CYS A 75 -9.44 -21.27 -2.65
N ASP A 76 -10.72 -21.50 -2.39
CA ASP A 76 -11.81 -21.49 -3.37
C ASP A 76 -12.72 -20.27 -3.24
N GLN A 77 -12.28 -19.25 -2.51
CA GLN A 77 -13.00 -17.99 -2.32
C GLN A 77 -12.17 -16.81 -2.78
N THR A 78 -12.87 -15.71 -3.10
CA THR A 78 -12.29 -14.40 -3.39
C THR A 78 -12.96 -13.36 -2.49
N LEU A 79 -12.16 -12.61 -1.75
CA LEU A 79 -12.61 -11.41 -1.03
C LEU A 79 -12.75 -10.26 -2.03
N VAL A 80 -13.91 -9.65 -2.10
CA VAL A 80 -14.17 -8.48 -2.94
C VAL A 80 -14.31 -7.24 -2.07
N ILE A 81 -13.57 -6.21 -2.44
CA ILE A 81 -13.53 -4.92 -1.74
C ILE A 81 -13.81 -3.82 -2.76
N GLU A 82 -14.72 -2.94 -2.42
CA GLU A 82 -15.05 -1.76 -3.22
C GLU A 82 -15.00 -0.51 -2.36
N SER A 83 -14.31 0.52 -2.86
CA SER A 83 -14.18 1.81 -2.17
C SER A 83 -13.72 1.67 -0.71
N GLY A 84 -12.81 0.74 -0.46
CA GLY A 84 -12.30 0.46 0.88
C GLY A 84 -13.24 -0.30 1.81
N HIS A 85 -14.36 -0.84 1.28
CA HIS A 85 -15.35 -1.63 2.00
C HIS A 85 -15.35 -3.08 1.52
N PRO A 86 -15.19 -4.08 2.39
CA PRO A 86 -15.34 -5.47 2.00
C PRO A 86 -16.82 -5.80 1.73
N LEU A 87 -17.11 -6.28 0.53
CA LEU A 87 -18.45 -6.71 0.14
C LEU A 87 -18.75 -8.14 0.61
N GLY A 88 -17.74 -9.00 0.68
CA GLY A 88 -17.89 -10.37 1.14
C GLY A 88 -16.91 -11.36 0.48
N LEU A 89 -17.02 -12.61 0.92
CA LEU A 89 -16.31 -13.75 0.33
C LEU A 89 -17.21 -14.42 -0.71
N PHE A 90 -16.76 -14.44 -1.93
CA PHE A 90 -17.49 -15.04 -3.06
C PHE A 90 -16.82 -16.36 -3.43
N LYS A 91 -17.62 -17.35 -3.78
CA LYS A 91 -17.12 -18.62 -4.29
C LYS A 91 -16.35 -18.38 -5.59
N SER A 92 -15.16 -18.94 -5.66
CA SER A 92 -14.28 -18.88 -6.83
C SER A 92 -13.57 -20.23 -7.03
N LYS A 93 -12.38 -20.21 -7.59
CA LYS A 93 -11.57 -21.40 -7.84
C LYS A 93 -10.11 -21.12 -7.43
N PRO A 94 -9.29 -22.14 -7.19
CA PRO A 94 -7.92 -21.96 -6.69
C PRO A 94 -7.05 -21.03 -7.54
N GLU A 95 -7.24 -21.01 -8.86
CA GLU A 95 -6.50 -20.19 -9.80
C GLU A 95 -6.99 -18.73 -9.84
N ALA A 96 -8.14 -18.42 -9.23
CA ALA A 96 -8.67 -17.06 -9.18
C ALA A 96 -7.91 -16.21 -8.16
N PRO A 97 -7.87 -14.87 -8.35
CA PRO A 97 -7.35 -13.96 -7.34
C PRO A 97 -8.04 -14.17 -5.98
N ARG A 98 -7.24 -14.19 -4.91
CA ARG A 98 -7.80 -14.29 -3.54
C ARG A 98 -8.44 -13.02 -3.06
N VAL A 99 -8.03 -11.87 -3.60
CA VAL A 99 -8.60 -10.55 -3.27
C VAL A 99 -8.76 -9.75 -4.56
N ILE A 100 -9.90 -9.08 -4.71
CA ILE A 100 -10.16 -8.09 -5.74
C ILE A 100 -10.50 -6.78 -5.05
N ILE A 101 -9.79 -5.73 -5.41
CA ILE A 101 -9.98 -4.38 -4.86
C ILE A 101 -10.30 -3.43 -5.99
N THR A 102 -11.38 -2.69 -5.85
CA THR A 102 -11.76 -1.61 -6.76
C THR A 102 -11.81 -0.28 -6.02
N ASN A 103 -11.40 0.79 -6.69
CA ASN A 103 -11.65 2.14 -6.21
C ASN A 103 -13.12 2.51 -6.48
N ALA A 104 -13.56 3.59 -5.84
CA ALA A 104 -14.89 4.13 -6.10
C ALA A 104 -15.04 4.47 -7.58
N ILE A 105 -16.09 3.95 -8.19
CA ILE A 105 -16.49 4.31 -9.54
C ILE A 105 -17.58 5.38 -9.41
N MET A 106 -17.27 6.61 -9.79
CA MET A 106 -18.26 7.67 -9.86
C MET A 106 -19.15 7.45 -11.09
N VAL A 107 -20.43 7.64 -10.92
CA VAL A 107 -21.43 7.45 -11.99
C VAL A 107 -21.79 8.82 -12.56
N GLY A 108 -21.93 8.91 -13.85
CA GLY A 108 -22.00 10.10 -14.69
C GLY A 108 -22.74 11.35 -14.21
N LEU A 109 -23.69 11.25 -13.28
CA LEU A 109 -24.33 12.43 -12.68
C LEU A 109 -23.59 12.97 -11.44
N TYR A 110 -22.62 12.23 -10.92
CA TYR A 110 -21.91 12.49 -9.64
C TYR A 110 -20.40 12.41 -9.82
N ASP A 111 -19.87 12.72 -10.99
CA ASP A 111 -18.46 12.56 -11.35
C ASP A 111 -17.62 13.85 -11.23
N ASN A 112 -18.23 14.93 -10.75
CA ASN A 112 -17.51 16.17 -10.50
C ASN A 112 -16.75 16.10 -9.16
N GLN A 113 -15.77 17.00 -9.01
CA GLN A 113 -14.91 17.02 -7.83
C GLN A 113 -15.67 17.26 -6.52
N GLN A 114 -16.73 18.07 -6.55
CA GLN A 114 -17.51 18.38 -5.34
C GLN A 114 -18.29 17.15 -4.86
N ASP A 115 -18.90 16.40 -5.75
CA ASP A 115 -19.62 15.17 -5.42
C ASP A 115 -18.65 14.11 -4.90
N TRP A 116 -17.46 14.00 -5.51
CA TRP A 116 -16.40 13.13 -5.02
C TRP A 116 -15.98 13.47 -3.59
N HIS A 117 -15.70 14.74 -3.29
CA HIS A 117 -15.35 15.16 -1.94
C HIS A 117 -16.48 14.90 -0.94
N THR A 118 -17.71 15.13 -1.33
CA THR A 118 -18.89 14.83 -0.51
C THR A 118 -18.98 13.33 -0.22
N ALA A 119 -18.83 12.49 -1.23
CA ALA A 119 -18.85 11.04 -1.08
C ALA A 119 -17.71 10.53 -0.17
N MET A 120 -16.51 11.10 -0.27
CA MET A 120 -15.41 10.79 0.63
C MET A 120 -15.70 11.17 2.09
N GLN A 121 -16.25 12.38 2.30
CA GLN A 121 -16.61 12.85 3.65
C GLN A 121 -17.71 11.99 4.29
N MET A 122 -18.66 11.53 3.47
CA MET A 122 -19.72 10.63 3.89
C MET A 122 -19.26 9.18 4.12
N GLY A 123 -18.03 8.84 3.75
CA GLY A 123 -17.51 7.48 3.85
C GLY A 123 -18.03 6.53 2.77
N VAL A 124 -18.53 7.06 1.67
CA VAL A 124 -19.03 6.28 0.52
C VAL A 124 -17.93 5.99 -0.48
N ALA A 125 -17.07 6.96 -0.74
CA ALA A 125 -15.91 6.81 -1.64
C ALA A 125 -14.61 6.68 -0.87
N ASN A 126 -13.65 5.98 -1.46
CA ASN A 126 -12.30 5.83 -0.94
C ASN A 126 -11.31 5.95 -2.11
N TYR A 127 -10.30 6.79 -1.93
CA TYR A 127 -9.22 6.90 -2.90
C TYR A 127 -8.06 5.99 -2.49
N GLY A 128 -8.10 4.76 -2.92
CA GLY A 128 -7.03 3.79 -2.74
C GLY A 128 -5.97 3.93 -3.82
N GLN A 129 -5.16 4.98 -3.76
CA GLN A 129 -4.17 5.27 -4.77
C GLN A 129 -3.20 4.12 -4.98
N MET A 130 -3.15 3.58 -6.21
CA MET A 130 -2.17 2.59 -6.68
C MET A 130 -1.90 1.47 -5.65
N THR A 131 -0.66 1.39 -5.17
CA THR A 131 -0.18 0.36 -4.26
C THR A 131 -0.74 0.47 -2.84
N ALA A 132 -1.15 1.65 -2.39
CA ALA A 132 -1.84 1.82 -1.11
C ALA A 132 -3.19 1.10 -1.11
N GLY A 133 -4.02 1.36 -2.13
CA GLY A 133 -5.32 0.70 -2.28
C GLY A 133 -5.22 -0.78 -2.61
N GLY A 134 -4.20 -1.18 -3.35
CA GLY A 134 -3.92 -2.58 -3.68
C GLY A 134 -3.12 -3.33 -2.61
N TRP A 135 -2.79 -2.70 -1.49
CA TRP A 135 -1.98 -3.24 -0.40
C TRP A 135 -0.57 -3.70 -0.81
N MET A 136 -0.09 -3.22 -1.95
CA MET A 136 1.21 -3.60 -2.51
C MET A 136 2.33 -2.64 -2.13
N TYR A 137 1.99 -1.48 -1.55
CA TYR A 137 2.97 -0.51 -1.08
C TYR A 137 3.55 -0.94 0.25
N ILE A 138 4.83 -1.21 0.26
CA ILE A 138 5.58 -1.65 1.44
C ILE A 138 6.47 -0.55 2.03
N GLY A 139 6.23 0.70 1.63
CA GLY A 139 6.93 1.89 2.10
C GLY A 139 8.00 2.41 1.15
N PRO A 140 8.77 3.41 1.57
CA PRO A 140 9.78 4.06 0.73
C PRO A 140 10.94 3.14 0.33
N GLN A 141 11.13 2.00 1.00
CA GLN A 141 12.20 1.06 0.67
C GLN A 141 12.13 0.56 -0.78
N GLY A 142 10.94 0.36 -1.35
CA GLY A 142 10.78 -0.04 -2.75
C GLY A 142 11.32 1.02 -3.71
N ILE A 143 11.08 2.29 -3.42
CA ILE A 143 11.59 3.43 -4.21
C ILE A 143 13.08 3.58 -3.99
N VAL A 144 13.58 3.44 -2.77
CA VAL A 144 15.02 3.47 -2.46
C VAL A 144 15.75 2.39 -3.24
N HIS A 145 15.26 1.14 -3.18
CA HIS A 145 15.84 0.00 -3.89
C HIS A 145 15.82 0.22 -5.42
N GLY A 146 14.68 0.61 -5.97
CA GLY A 146 14.56 0.88 -7.41
C GLY A 146 15.47 2.01 -7.87
N THR A 147 15.56 3.09 -7.12
CA THR A 147 16.45 4.22 -7.44
C THR A 147 17.91 3.82 -7.33
N PHE A 148 18.30 3.11 -6.28
CA PHE A 148 19.67 2.61 -6.11
C PHE A 148 20.11 1.74 -7.30
N ASN A 149 19.32 0.74 -7.65
CA ASN A 149 19.62 -0.13 -8.77
C ASN A 149 19.70 0.63 -10.11
N THR A 150 18.79 1.59 -10.31
CA THR A 150 18.79 2.43 -11.52
C THR A 150 20.05 3.27 -11.60
N LEU A 151 20.45 3.93 -10.52
CA LEU A 151 21.67 4.75 -10.49
C LEU A 151 22.92 3.90 -10.73
N LEU A 152 23.03 2.76 -10.06
CA LEU A 152 24.17 1.87 -10.18
C LEU A 152 24.29 1.32 -11.61
N ASN A 153 23.18 0.88 -12.20
CA ASN A 153 23.19 0.40 -13.59
C ASN A 153 23.47 1.51 -14.60
N ALA A 154 22.94 2.71 -14.38
CA ALA A 154 23.29 3.87 -15.20
C ALA A 154 24.79 4.20 -15.11
N GLY A 155 25.38 4.14 -13.92
CA GLY A 155 26.81 4.29 -13.71
C GLY A 155 27.62 3.26 -14.48
N ARG A 156 27.22 1.99 -14.40
CA ARG A 156 27.87 0.90 -15.15
C ARG A 156 27.79 1.12 -16.64
N LEU A 157 26.60 1.45 -17.15
CA LEU A 157 26.37 1.61 -18.60
C LEU A 157 26.98 2.89 -19.18
N LYS A 158 26.96 3.99 -18.43
CA LYS A 158 27.33 5.32 -18.96
C LYS A 158 28.67 5.82 -18.48
N LEU A 159 29.15 5.37 -17.34
CA LEU A 159 30.43 5.80 -16.75
C LEU A 159 31.46 4.68 -16.69
N GLY A 160 31.13 3.49 -17.20
CA GLY A 160 32.04 2.34 -17.20
C GLY A 160 32.43 1.83 -15.81
N ILE A 161 31.58 2.04 -14.79
CA ILE A 161 31.87 1.57 -13.44
C ILE A 161 31.82 0.04 -13.44
N PRO A 162 32.86 -0.65 -12.89
CA PRO A 162 32.87 -2.10 -12.82
C PRO A 162 31.73 -2.65 -11.95
N GLN A 163 31.46 -3.95 -12.06
CA GLN A 163 30.30 -4.59 -11.41
C GLN A 163 30.36 -4.50 -9.87
N ASP A 164 31.54 -4.53 -9.32
CA ASP A 164 31.87 -4.37 -7.89
C ASP A 164 32.18 -2.93 -7.49
N GLY A 165 32.10 -2.00 -8.43
CA GLY A 165 32.35 -0.58 -8.20
C GLY A 165 31.11 0.18 -7.72
N ASP A 166 31.32 1.38 -7.24
CA ASP A 166 30.29 2.28 -6.73
C ASP A 166 30.32 3.67 -7.41
N LEU A 167 29.39 4.54 -7.00
CA LEU A 167 29.23 5.88 -7.53
C LEU A 167 29.90 6.98 -6.68
N ARG A 168 30.78 6.63 -5.77
CA ARG A 168 31.47 7.62 -4.94
C ARG A 168 32.17 8.69 -5.74
N GLY A 169 32.08 9.94 -5.30
CA GLY A 169 32.64 11.08 -6.00
C GLY A 169 31.82 11.57 -7.19
N ARG A 170 30.67 10.97 -7.48
CA ARG A 170 29.73 11.44 -8.51
C ARG A 170 28.63 12.27 -7.88
N LEU A 171 28.18 13.30 -8.62
CA LEU A 171 27.08 14.15 -8.19
C LEU A 171 25.76 13.59 -8.74
N PHE A 172 24.81 13.36 -7.84
CA PHE A 172 23.42 13.07 -8.19
C PHE A 172 22.55 14.29 -7.92
N VAL A 173 21.83 14.75 -8.93
CA VAL A 173 20.93 15.91 -8.84
C VAL A 173 19.49 15.44 -9.09
N SER A 174 18.59 15.83 -8.20
CA SER A 174 17.16 15.54 -8.32
C SER A 174 16.37 16.74 -7.79
N SER A 175 15.07 16.80 -8.11
CA SER A 175 14.16 17.79 -7.60
C SER A 175 13.04 17.15 -6.77
N GLY A 176 12.51 17.90 -5.79
CA GLY A 176 11.44 17.46 -4.91
C GLY A 176 11.92 16.59 -3.74
N LEU A 177 11.22 16.68 -2.60
CA LEU A 177 11.47 15.92 -1.38
C LEU A 177 10.18 15.33 -0.80
N GLY A 178 9.16 15.16 -1.65
CA GLY A 178 7.89 14.53 -1.26
C GLY A 178 8.01 13.03 -1.02
N GLY A 179 6.89 12.35 -0.78
CA GLY A 179 6.85 10.94 -0.43
C GLY A 179 7.60 10.01 -1.38
N MET A 180 7.53 10.26 -2.69
CA MET A 180 8.30 9.48 -3.68
C MET A 180 9.74 9.97 -3.83
N THR A 181 9.92 11.27 -3.98
CA THR A 181 11.23 11.85 -4.30
C THR A 181 12.17 11.92 -3.10
N GLY A 182 11.65 11.98 -1.88
CA GLY A 182 12.43 11.97 -0.65
C GLY A 182 13.23 10.67 -0.41
N ALA A 183 12.86 9.57 -1.07
CA ALA A 183 13.62 8.31 -1.05
C ALA A 183 14.90 8.36 -1.92
N LYS A 184 14.95 9.23 -2.93
CA LYS A 184 16.08 9.33 -3.86
C LYS A 184 17.40 9.74 -3.19
N PRO A 185 17.44 10.74 -2.30
CA PRO A 185 18.67 11.06 -1.56
C PRO A 185 19.20 9.90 -0.73
N LYS A 186 18.29 9.12 -0.10
CA LYS A 186 18.69 7.91 0.63
C LYS A 186 19.36 6.90 -0.29
N ALA A 187 18.77 6.65 -1.48
CA ALA A 187 19.34 5.74 -2.47
C ALA A 187 20.70 6.22 -2.98
N ALA A 188 20.86 7.53 -3.18
CA ALA A 188 22.09 8.10 -3.73
C ALA A 188 23.30 8.02 -2.78
N VAL A 189 23.10 7.92 -1.46
CA VAL A 189 24.18 7.81 -0.48
C VAL A 189 24.46 6.35 -0.06
N MET A 190 23.71 5.38 -0.57
CA MET A 190 23.98 3.95 -0.34
C MET A 190 25.26 3.54 -1.09
N ARG A 191 26.04 2.68 -0.45
CA ARG A 191 27.30 2.14 -0.98
C ARG A 191 27.13 0.75 -1.58
#